data_0568a8d21c6be27ea6250e1e8e47cbb3
#
_entry.id   0568a8d21c6be27ea6250e1e8e47cbb3
#
_cell.length_a   1.000
_cell.length_b   1.000
_cell.length_c   1.000
_cell.angle_alpha   90.00
_cell.angle_beta   90.00
_cell.angle_gamma   90.00
#
_symmetry.space_group_name_H-M   'P 1'
#
loop_
_entity.id
_entity.type
_entity.pdbx_description
1 polymer ?
#
loop_
_entity_poly.entity_id
_entity_poly.type
_entity_poly.pdbx_seq_one_letter_code
_entity_poly.pdbx_strand_id
1 'polypeptide(L)'
;MKHSISVKSHSVSDLDKMDDFQQSLEMIEHKLDTEITAKQNTIDRQEQEIQRLHSLVEEKNKIILEINGKLVECMRNSEGNRQLINKLLNDMSRLQQDIEWYKRTYVNRSLLGTLREKLKKNFTKR
;
A
#
# COMPACT_ATOMS: atom_id res chain seq x y z
N MET A 1 -96.37 22.32 -5.55
CA MET A 1 -95.52 21.14 -5.82
C MET A 1 -94.37 21.47 -6.77
N LYS A 2 -93.37 22.24 -6.38
CA LYS A 2 -92.13 22.48 -7.23
C LYS A 2 -90.86 22.74 -6.42
N HIS A 3 -90.63 22.11 -5.29
CA HIS A 3 -89.39 22.30 -4.52
C HIS A 3 -88.63 21.01 -4.16
N SER A 4 -88.99 19.84 -4.76
CA SER A 4 -88.38 18.56 -4.34
C SER A 4 -87.33 18.01 -5.29
N ILE A 5 -87.02 18.63 -6.44
CA ILE A 5 -86.12 18.08 -7.45
C ILE A 5 -84.71 18.68 -7.36
N SER A 6 -84.49 19.84 -6.75
CA SER A 6 -83.18 20.53 -6.69
C SER A 6 -82.24 19.99 -5.64
N VAL A 7 -82.74 19.36 -4.57
CA VAL A 7 -81.87 18.82 -3.48
C VAL A 7 -81.22 17.49 -3.86
N LYS A 8 -81.80 16.65 -4.70
CA LYS A 8 -81.25 15.38 -5.14
C LYS A 8 -80.06 15.51 -6.12
N SER A 9 -80.05 16.54 -6.95
CA SER A 9 -78.96 16.75 -7.90
C SER A 9 -77.64 17.26 -7.24
N HIS A 10 -77.77 18.03 -6.16
CA HIS A 10 -76.61 18.50 -5.40
C HIS A 10 -75.93 17.36 -4.60
N SER A 11 -76.71 16.46 -4.01
CA SER A 11 -76.15 15.34 -3.24
C SER A 11 -75.40 14.27 -4.11
N VAL A 12 -75.86 14.02 -5.34
CA VAL A 12 -75.23 13.13 -6.29
C VAL A 12 -73.90 13.73 -6.80
N SER A 13 -73.84 15.02 -7.10
CA SER A 13 -72.60 15.72 -7.51
C SER A 13 -71.55 15.77 -6.41
N ASP A 14 -71.96 15.86 -5.14
CA ASP A 14 -71.00 15.85 -4.00
C ASP A 14 -70.49 14.46 -3.71
N LEU A 15 -71.22 13.39 -3.94
CA LEU A 15 -70.79 11.99 -3.87
C LEU A 15 -69.79 11.67 -4.98
N ASP A 16 -70.04 12.08 -6.21
CA ASP A 16 -69.12 11.89 -7.33
C ASP A 16 -67.74 12.57 -7.06
N LYS A 17 -67.77 13.78 -6.52
CA LYS A 17 -66.52 14.49 -6.13
C LYS A 17 -65.77 13.80 -5.00
N MET A 18 -66.49 13.18 -4.08
CA MET A 18 -65.91 12.42 -2.98
C MET A 18 -65.23 11.15 -3.49
N ASP A 19 -65.82 10.44 -4.45
CA ASP A 19 -65.24 9.26 -5.10
C ASP A 19 -63.96 9.60 -5.88
N ASP A 20 -63.99 10.70 -6.66
CA ASP A 20 -62.82 11.22 -7.38
C ASP A 20 -61.65 11.55 -6.43
N PHE A 21 -61.98 12.19 -5.29
CA PHE A 21 -61.00 12.53 -4.28
C PHE A 21 -60.38 11.26 -3.64
N GLN A 22 -61.20 10.26 -3.32
CA GLN A 22 -60.73 9.00 -2.77
C GLN A 22 -59.85 8.24 -3.74
N GLN A 23 -60.21 8.16 -5.01
CA GLN A 23 -59.36 7.56 -6.05
C GLN A 23 -58.01 8.29 -6.17
N SER A 24 -57.99 9.61 -6.07
CA SER A 24 -56.77 10.41 -6.11
C SER A 24 -55.88 10.13 -4.90
N LEU A 25 -56.45 9.96 -3.71
CA LEU A 25 -55.71 9.56 -2.51
C LEU A 25 -55.08 8.16 -2.64
N GLU A 26 -55.84 7.18 -3.13
CA GLU A 26 -55.38 5.82 -3.35
C GLU A 26 -54.22 5.77 -4.38
N MET A 27 -54.31 6.58 -5.44
CA MET A 27 -53.21 6.72 -6.41
C MET A 27 -51.96 7.33 -5.81
N ILE A 28 -52.09 8.34 -4.96
CA ILE A 28 -50.96 8.98 -4.26
C ILE A 28 -50.35 8.00 -3.30
N GLU A 29 -51.13 7.30 -2.50
CA GLU A 29 -50.67 6.28 -1.55
C GLU A 29 -49.89 5.19 -2.27
N HIS A 30 -50.41 4.61 -3.35
CA HIS A 30 -49.73 3.60 -4.14
C HIS A 30 -48.41 4.12 -4.74
N LYS A 31 -48.40 5.36 -5.22
CA LYS A 31 -47.17 5.96 -5.75
C LYS A 31 -46.12 6.18 -4.67
N LEU A 32 -46.52 6.62 -3.48
CA LEU A 32 -45.62 6.78 -2.34
C LEU A 32 -45.03 5.43 -1.89
N ASP A 33 -45.84 4.38 -1.77
CA ASP A 33 -45.38 3.05 -1.40
C ASP A 33 -44.38 2.49 -2.43
N THR A 34 -44.65 2.69 -3.71
CA THR A 34 -43.75 2.30 -4.78
C THR A 34 -42.39 3.03 -4.68
N GLU A 35 -42.44 4.36 -4.46
CA GLU A 35 -41.24 5.18 -4.29
C GLU A 35 -40.43 4.80 -3.03
N ILE A 36 -41.11 4.57 -1.91
CA ILE A 36 -40.49 4.16 -0.64
C ILE A 36 -39.81 2.80 -0.82
N THR A 37 -40.50 1.84 -1.43
CA THR A 37 -39.92 0.51 -1.71
C THR A 37 -38.70 0.60 -2.62
N ALA A 38 -38.75 1.40 -3.68
CA ALA A 38 -37.63 1.61 -4.59
C ALA A 38 -36.43 2.25 -3.88
N LYS A 39 -36.69 3.22 -3.02
CA LYS A 39 -35.62 3.87 -2.22
C LYS A 39 -35.02 2.91 -1.19
N GLN A 40 -35.85 2.13 -0.51
CA GLN A 40 -35.38 1.12 0.45
C GLN A 40 -34.46 0.10 -0.24
N ASN A 41 -34.84 -0.44 -1.37
CA ASN A 41 -34.02 -1.34 -2.16
C ASN A 41 -32.67 -0.70 -2.60
N THR A 42 -32.69 0.62 -2.84
CA THR A 42 -31.48 1.35 -3.19
C THR A 42 -30.57 1.51 -1.98
N ILE A 43 -31.13 1.83 -0.81
CA ILE A 43 -30.39 1.93 0.45
C ILE A 43 -29.75 0.58 0.79
N ASP A 44 -30.49 -0.51 0.74
CA ASP A 44 -30.01 -1.85 1.06
C ASP A 44 -28.81 -2.25 0.15
N ARG A 45 -28.92 -1.93 -1.13
CA ARG A 45 -27.83 -2.17 -2.09
C ARG A 45 -26.60 -1.30 -1.80
N GLN A 46 -26.80 -0.05 -1.44
CA GLN A 46 -25.72 0.85 -1.05
C GLN A 46 -25.03 0.40 0.23
N GLU A 47 -25.79 -0.06 1.22
CA GLU A 47 -25.22 -0.62 2.46
C GLU A 47 -24.36 -1.86 2.19
N GLN A 48 -24.80 -2.76 1.34
CA GLN A 48 -24.02 -3.93 0.94
C GLN A 48 -22.71 -3.51 0.24
N GLU A 49 -22.75 -2.52 -0.65
CA GLU A 49 -21.55 -2.03 -1.32
C GLU A 49 -20.59 -1.32 -0.36
N ILE A 50 -21.10 -0.55 0.59
CA ILE A 50 -20.30 0.07 1.66
C ILE A 50 -19.58 -1.01 2.47
N GLN A 51 -20.26 -2.07 2.88
CA GLN A 51 -19.67 -3.18 3.62
C GLN A 51 -18.58 -3.89 2.80
N ARG A 52 -18.85 -4.13 1.52
CA ARG A 52 -17.87 -4.71 0.59
C ARG A 52 -16.61 -3.84 0.45
N LEU A 53 -16.79 -2.55 0.27
CA LEU A 53 -15.69 -1.59 0.16
C LEU A 53 -14.90 -1.49 1.46
N HIS A 54 -15.57 -1.53 2.59
CA HIS A 54 -14.92 -1.50 3.91
C HIS A 54 -13.99 -2.71 4.10
N SER A 55 -14.48 -3.90 3.79
CA SER A 55 -13.67 -5.13 3.83
C SER A 55 -12.47 -5.06 2.89
N LEU A 56 -12.65 -4.50 1.70
CA LEU A 56 -11.56 -4.34 0.73
C LEU A 56 -10.50 -3.35 1.23
N VAL A 57 -10.92 -2.25 1.86
CA VAL A 57 -10.00 -1.27 2.47
C VAL A 57 -9.19 -1.90 3.59
N GLU A 58 -9.84 -2.70 4.46
CA GLU A 58 -9.14 -3.42 5.54
C GLU A 58 -8.11 -4.41 4.99
N GLU A 59 -8.45 -5.18 3.96
CA GLU A 59 -7.52 -6.09 3.29
C GLU A 59 -6.32 -5.36 2.70
N LYS A 60 -6.57 -4.25 1.98
CA LYS A 60 -5.50 -3.43 1.41
C LYS A 60 -4.60 -2.83 2.48
N ASN A 61 -5.14 -2.39 3.60
CA ASN A 61 -4.36 -1.88 4.72
C ASN A 61 -3.45 -2.96 5.32
N LYS A 62 -3.91 -4.19 5.47
CA LYS A 62 -3.07 -5.32 5.91
C LYS A 62 -1.91 -5.56 4.95
N ILE A 63 -2.17 -5.57 3.65
CA ILE A 63 -1.13 -5.74 2.62
C ILE A 63 -0.10 -4.60 2.68
N ILE A 64 -0.55 -3.36 2.84
CA ILE A 64 0.35 -2.20 2.98
C ILE A 64 1.26 -2.34 4.20
N LEU A 65 0.72 -2.77 5.35
CA LEU A 65 1.50 -2.99 6.56
C LEU A 65 2.55 -4.11 6.37
N GLU A 66 2.18 -5.19 5.72
CA GLU A 66 3.09 -6.30 5.41
C GLU A 66 4.22 -5.87 4.47
N ILE A 67 3.88 -5.15 3.40
CA ILE A 67 4.87 -4.64 2.44
C ILE A 67 5.82 -3.66 3.12
N ASN A 68 5.32 -2.76 3.95
CA ASN A 68 6.14 -1.83 4.71
C ASN A 68 7.10 -2.56 5.66
N GLY A 69 6.63 -3.62 6.34
CA GLY A 69 7.49 -4.47 7.16
C GLY A 69 8.63 -5.11 6.37
N LYS A 70 8.32 -5.70 5.23
CA LYS A 70 9.32 -6.30 4.33
C LYS A 70 10.29 -5.28 3.76
N LEU A 71 9.82 -4.07 3.46
CA LEU A 71 10.68 -2.98 2.99
C LEU A 71 11.69 -2.56 4.05
N VAL A 72 11.26 -2.38 5.29
CA VAL A 72 12.16 -2.03 6.42
C VAL A 72 13.20 -3.11 6.63
N GLU A 73 12.82 -4.39 6.58
CA GLU A 73 13.75 -5.51 6.70
C GLU A 73 14.77 -5.53 5.55
N CYS A 74 14.32 -5.35 4.32
CA CYS A 74 15.18 -5.27 3.15
C CYS A 74 16.20 -4.11 3.25
N MET A 75 15.75 -2.93 3.70
CA MET A 75 16.63 -1.79 3.93
C MET A 75 17.69 -2.08 5.00
N ARG A 76 17.31 -2.74 6.09
CA ARG A 76 18.24 -3.15 7.17
C ARG A 76 19.29 -4.13 6.64
N ASN A 77 18.86 -5.13 5.88
CA ASN A 77 19.76 -6.11 5.28
C ASN A 77 20.71 -5.46 4.27
N SER A 78 20.21 -4.53 3.45
CA SER A 78 21.04 -3.78 2.50
C SER A 78 22.11 -2.93 3.21
N GLU A 79 21.75 -2.26 4.28
CA GLU A 79 22.70 -1.49 5.08
C GLU A 79 23.74 -2.39 5.75
N GLY A 80 23.32 -3.54 6.31
CA GLY A 80 24.24 -4.55 6.85
C GLY A 80 25.24 -5.06 5.81
N ASN A 81 24.76 -5.36 4.60
CA ASN A 81 25.62 -5.78 3.48
C ASN A 81 26.59 -4.67 3.08
N ARG A 82 26.16 -3.41 3.03
CA ARG A 82 27.01 -2.25 2.73
C ARG A 82 28.14 -2.11 3.76
N GLN A 83 27.83 -2.26 5.03
CA GLN A 83 28.82 -2.21 6.11
C GLN A 83 29.85 -3.36 6.00
N LEU A 84 29.37 -4.57 5.71
CA LEU A 84 30.24 -5.72 5.48
C LEU A 84 31.17 -5.52 4.29
N ILE A 85 30.66 -5.03 3.17
CA ILE A 85 31.45 -4.71 1.99
C ILE A 85 32.54 -3.69 2.31
N ASN A 86 32.20 -2.60 3.01
CA ASN A 86 33.16 -1.58 3.41
C ASN A 86 34.25 -2.15 4.31
N LYS A 87 33.89 -3.02 5.26
CA LYS A 87 34.85 -3.71 6.11
C LYS A 87 35.80 -4.60 5.29
N LEU A 88 35.24 -5.39 4.38
CA LEU A 88 36.05 -6.27 3.50
C LEU A 88 37.02 -5.47 2.60
N LEU A 89 36.57 -4.33 2.05
CA LEU A 89 37.41 -3.43 1.26
C LEU A 89 38.58 -2.86 2.09
N ASN A 90 38.30 -2.45 3.32
CA ASN A 90 39.33 -1.97 4.24
C ASN A 90 40.33 -3.07 4.60
N ASP A 91 39.86 -4.30 4.88
CA ASP A 91 40.70 -5.42 5.17
C ASP A 91 41.57 -5.82 3.96
N MET A 92 41.01 -5.82 2.74
CA MET A 92 41.75 -6.00 1.50
C MET A 92 42.87 -4.96 1.32
N SER A 93 42.54 -3.68 1.52
CA SER A 93 43.50 -2.59 1.41
C SER A 93 44.66 -2.76 2.39
N ARG A 94 44.35 -3.14 3.64
CA ARG A 94 45.37 -3.42 4.65
C ARG A 94 46.26 -4.62 4.28
N LEU A 95 45.64 -5.73 3.86
CA LEU A 95 46.40 -6.90 3.41
C LEU A 95 47.30 -6.58 2.20
N GLN A 96 46.85 -5.76 1.27
CA GLN A 96 47.62 -5.31 0.12
C GLN A 96 48.82 -4.49 0.56
N GLN A 97 48.65 -3.58 1.52
CA GLN A 97 49.76 -2.83 2.12
C GLN A 97 50.77 -3.74 2.81
N ASP A 98 50.30 -4.74 3.55
CA ASP A 98 51.14 -5.73 4.21
C ASP A 98 51.97 -6.54 3.18
N ILE A 99 51.33 -6.98 2.08
CA ILE A 99 52.02 -7.71 1.00
C ILE A 99 53.09 -6.81 0.36
N GLU A 100 52.82 -5.54 0.08
CA GLU A 100 53.81 -4.62 -0.46
C GLU A 100 54.98 -4.38 0.50
N TRP A 101 54.67 -4.26 1.80
CA TRP A 101 55.70 -4.12 2.82
C TRP A 101 56.60 -5.37 2.89
N TYR A 102 56.02 -6.58 2.87
CA TYR A 102 56.74 -7.83 2.84
C TYR A 102 57.62 -7.95 1.58
N LYS A 103 57.06 -7.62 0.41
CA LYS A 103 57.82 -7.63 -0.85
C LYS A 103 59.03 -6.70 -0.80
N ARG A 104 58.88 -5.47 -0.37
CA ARG A 104 59.97 -4.49 -0.23
C ARG A 104 61.01 -4.96 0.77
N THR A 105 60.58 -5.47 1.91
CA THR A 105 61.47 -5.97 2.96
C THR A 105 62.24 -7.18 2.48
N TYR A 106 61.60 -8.11 1.80
CA TYR A 106 62.23 -9.32 1.27
C TYR A 106 63.24 -8.98 0.17
N VAL A 107 62.90 -8.14 -0.78
CA VAL A 107 63.78 -7.69 -1.85
C VAL A 107 64.99 -6.95 -1.27
N ASN A 108 64.81 -6.03 -0.35
CA ASN A 108 65.87 -5.30 0.29
C ASN A 108 66.82 -6.23 1.09
N ARG A 109 66.29 -7.22 1.82
CA ARG A 109 67.10 -8.21 2.52
C ARG A 109 67.89 -9.09 1.56
N SER A 110 67.29 -9.52 0.46
CA SER A 110 67.96 -10.32 -0.58
C SER A 110 69.09 -9.53 -1.26
N LEU A 111 68.87 -8.26 -1.60
CA LEU A 111 69.85 -7.35 -2.19
C LEU A 111 71.01 -7.06 -1.21
N LEU A 112 70.75 -6.79 0.05
CA LEU A 112 71.74 -6.57 1.08
C LEU A 112 72.55 -7.86 1.37
N GLY A 113 71.86 -9.02 1.36
CA GLY A 113 72.53 -10.35 1.49
C GLY A 113 73.48 -10.62 0.36
N THR A 114 73.07 -10.41 -0.89
CA THR A 114 73.91 -10.60 -2.08
C THR A 114 75.08 -9.60 -2.15
N LEU A 115 74.86 -8.36 -1.74
CA LEU A 115 75.91 -7.35 -1.62
C LEU A 115 76.98 -7.74 -0.55
N ARG A 116 76.46 -8.21 0.61
CA ARG A 116 77.37 -8.68 1.71
C ARG A 116 78.21 -9.89 1.33
N GLU A 117 77.66 -10.83 0.60
CA GLU A 117 78.39 -11.98 0.09
C GLU A 117 79.42 -11.57 -0.97
N LYS A 118 79.11 -10.67 -1.89
CA LYS A 118 80.06 -10.15 -2.89
C LYS A 118 81.21 -9.38 -2.25
N LEU A 119 80.89 -8.58 -1.23
CA LEU A 119 81.94 -7.86 -0.48
C LEU A 119 82.85 -8.81 0.28
N LYS A 120 82.29 -9.85 0.94
CA LYS A 120 83.16 -10.89 1.60
C LYS A 120 84.04 -11.62 0.63
N LYS A 121 83.59 -12.01 -0.57
CA LYS A 121 84.38 -12.67 -1.60
C LYS A 121 85.50 -11.77 -2.14
N ASN A 122 85.30 -10.46 -2.19
CA ASN A 122 86.36 -9.55 -2.64
C ASN A 122 87.38 -9.25 -1.57
N PHE A 123 87.03 -9.35 -0.27
CA PHE A 123 87.99 -9.19 0.83
C PHE A 123 88.83 -10.44 1.11
N THR A 124 88.38 -11.64 0.71
CA THR A 124 89.07 -12.90 0.90
C THR A 124 90.06 -13.26 -0.25
N LYS A 125 90.10 -12.48 -1.32
CA LYS A 125 90.96 -12.62 -2.47
C LYS A 125 92.22 -11.74 -2.42
N ARG A 126 92.44 -11.09 -1.32
CA ARG A 126 93.70 -10.38 -1.02
C ARG A 126 94.37 -11.07 0.15
#